data_2695ca0755a9b51e012e901a50823a74
#
_entry.id   2695ca0755a9b51e012e901a50823a74
#
_cell.length_a   1.000
_cell.length_b   1.000
_cell.length_c   1.000
_cell.angle_alpha   90.00
_cell.angle_beta   90.00
_cell.angle_gamma   90.00
#
_symmetry.space_group_name_H-M   'P 1'
#
loop_
_entity.id
_entity.type
_entity.pdbx_description
1 polymer ?
#
loop_
_entity_poly.entity_id
_entity_poly.type
_entity_poly.pdbx_seq_one_letter_code
_entity_poly.pdbx_strand_id
1 'polypeptide(L)'
;MKALVIFDSLYGNTEKVARALTSGMREQGIEVDCARANTVDAGTLGAYDMIVIGGPTHRRGLSETMKTFTKQLRETDVKNKLVFAFDTKYESRLAGSAGKGIEQRMKKNRMKVVMPHVSAIVLGREGPLKEGTEEQFKQIGTELARIALAP
;
A
#
# COMPACT_ATOMS: atom_id res chain seq x y z
N MET A 1 4.51 13.42 12.52
CA MET A 1 3.90 12.25 11.84
C MET A 1 4.68 11.97 10.56
N LYS A 2 5.21 10.78 10.45
CA LYS A 2 5.98 10.34 9.29
C LYS A 2 5.41 9.03 8.74
N ALA A 3 5.21 8.96 7.43
CA ALA A 3 4.66 7.80 6.77
C ALA A 3 5.59 7.27 5.68
N LEU A 4 5.50 5.98 5.41
CA LEU A 4 6.21 5.33 4.32
C LEU A 4 5.20 4.62 3.43
N VAL A 5 5.22 4.93 2.14
CA VAL A 5 4.44 4.22 1.11
C VAL A 5 5.38 3.26 0.40
N ILE A 6 5.07 1.97 0.49
CA ILE A 6 5.89 0.88 -0.06
C ILE A 6 5.10 0.22 -1.18
N PHE A 7 5.73 0.00 -2.32
CA PHE A 7 5.06 -0.62 -3.45
C PHE A 7 5.98 -1.59 -4.21
N ASP A 8 5.35 -2.56 -4.88
CA ASP A 8 5.93 -3.35 -5.94
C ASP A 8 5.16 -3.05 -7.22
N SER A 9 5.85 -2.90 -8.33
CA SER A 9 5.22 -2.55 -9.61
C SER A 9 6.02 -3.13 -10.76
N LEU A 10 5.36 -3.86 -11.65
CA LEU A 10 6.00 -4.44 -12.84
C LEU A 10 5.90 -3.50 -14.05
N TYR A 11 4.71 -2.96 -14.29
CA TYR A 11 4.43 -2.11 -15.46
C TYR A 11 4.21 -0.64 -15.13
N GLY A 12 4.37 -0.26 -13.88
CA GLY A 12 4.22 1.14 -13.43
C GLY A 12 2.83 1.51 -12.91
N ASN A 13 1.83 0.64 -12.98
CA ASN A 13 0.47 0.95 -12.54
C ASN A 13 0.38 1.08 -11.03
N THR A 14 0.94 0.12 -10.30
CA THR A 14 0.96 0.18 -8.83
C THR A 14 1.77 1.38 -8.34
N GLU A 15 2.85 1.71 -9.04
CA GLU A 15 3.64 2.90 -8.72
C GLU A 15 2.83 4.18 -8.84
N LYS A 16 2.01 4.33 -9.90
CA LYS A 16 1.13 5.49 -10.07
C LYS A 16 0.16 5.62 -8.91
N VAL A 17 -0.40 4.51 -8.47
CA VAL A 17 -1.31 4.48 -7.31
C VAL A 17 -0.58 4.89 -6.03
N ALA A 18 0.60 4.34 -5.80
CA ALA A 18 1.43 4.68 -4.64
C ALA A 18 1.76 6.18 -4.60
N ARG A 19 2.11 6.76 -5.74
CA ARG A 19 2.43 8.18 -5.84
C ARG A 19 1.22 9.06 -5.64
N ALA A 20 0.04 8.64 -6.10
CA ALA A 20 -1.21 9.36 -5.86
C ALA A 20 -1.56 9.39 -4.36
N LEU A 21 -1.45 8.26 -3.68
CA LEU A 21 -1.61 8.18 -2.22
C LEU A 21 -0.63 9.13 -1.51
N THR A 22 0.63 9.07 -1.91
CA THR A 22 1.69 9.91 -1.35
C THR A 22 1.36 11.40 -1.51
N SER A 23 0.91 11.80 -2.71
CA SER A 23 0.54 13.19 -3.00
C SER A 23 -0.58 13.68 -2.10
N GLY A 24 -1.65 12.88 -1.95
CA GLY A 24 -2.78 13.23 -1.09
C GLY A 24 -2.38 13.38 0.38
N MET A 25 -1.52 12.50 0.86
CA MET A 25 -1.02 12.57 2.24
C MET A 25 -0.12 13.78 2.46
N ARG A 26 0.77 14.08 1.52
CA ARG A 26 1.67 15.25 1.62
C ARG A 26 0.90 16.56 1.63
N GLU A 27 -0.18 16.67 0.86
CA GLU A 27 -1.01 17.87 0.86
C GLU A 27 -1.64 18.17 2.22
N GLN A 28 -1.78 17.17 3.08
CA GLN A 28 -2.30 17.33 4.44
C GLN A 28 -1.19 17.55 5.47
N GLY A 29 0.04 17.73 5.05
CA GLY A 29 1.16 18.07 5.94
C GLY A 29 1.88 16.87 6.55
N ILE A 30 1.62 15.66 6.09
CA ILE A 30 2.37 14.48 6.53
C ILE A 30 3.69 14.40 5.75
N GLU A 31 4.77 14.14 6.45
CA GLU A 31 6.04 13.79 5.82
C GLU A 31 5.94 12.35 5.30
N VAL A 32 6.09 12.14 4.00
CA VAL A 32 5.90 10.84 3.37
C VAL A 32 7.09 10.49 2.49
N ASP A 33 7.67 9.32 2.74
CA ASP A 33 8.62 8.69 1.83
C ASP A 33 7.85 7.65 0.99
N CYS A 34 8.23 7.52 -0.28
CA CYS A 34 7.62 6.55 -1.20
C CYS A 34 8.75 5.74 -1.85
N ALA A 35 8.72 4.42 -1.70
CA ALA A 35 9.82 3.57 -2.13
C ALA A 35 9.35 2.19 -2.62
N ARG A 36 10.14 1.59 -3.51
CA ARG A 36 9.92 0.21 -3.94
C ARG A 36 10.25 -0.77 -2.81
N ALA A 37 9.45 -1.82 -2.69
CA ALA A 37 9.62 -2.81 -1.63
C ALA A 37 11.02 -3.44 -1.60
N ASN A 38 11.62 -3.68 -2.77
CA ASN A 38 12.94 -4.29 -2.86
C ASN A 38 14.08 -3.36 -2.45
N THR A 39 13.81 -2.08 -2.24
CA THR A 39 14.81 -1.10 -1.77
C THR A 39 14.66 -0.74 -0.31
N VAL A 40 13.59 -1.22 0.35
CA VAL A 40 13.31 -0.89 1.75
C VAL A 40 13.94 -1.92 2.66
N ASP A 41 14.74 -1.45 3.61
CA ASP A 41 15.22 -2.28 4.71
C ASP A 41 14.13 -2.31 5.79
N ALA A 42 13.58 -3.49 6.06
CA ALA A 42 12.55 -3.66 7.06
C ALA A 42 12.97 -3.18 8.46
N GLY A 43 14.27 -3.21 8.76
CA GLY A 43 14.79 -2.69 10.03
C GLY A 43 14.61 -1.18 10.21
N THR A 44 14.33 -0.43 9.14
CA THR A 44 14.12 1.02 9.21
C THR A 44 12.68 1.42 9.47
N LEU A 45 11.74 0.47 9.49
CA LEU A 45 10.31 0.76 9.63
C LEU A 45 9.94 1.38 10.96
N GLY A 46 10.76 1.20 11.99
CA GLY A 46 10.56 1.82 13.30
C GLY A 46 10.48 3.34 13.28
N ALA A 47 11.09 3.99 12.28
CA ALA A 47 11.09 5.44 12.14
C ALA A 47 9.74 6.02 11.66
N TYR A 48 8.81 5.18 11.23
CA TYR A 48 7.54 5.60 10.66
C TYR A 48 6.36 5.31 11.58
N ASP A 49 5.38 6.22 11.58
CA ASP A 49 4.15 6.08 12.36
C ASP A 49 3.06 5.34 11.57
N MET A 50 3.08 5.52 10.24
CA MET A 50 2.12 4.89 9.33
C MET A 50 2.88 4.24 8.17
N ILE A 51 2.42 3.05 7.79
CA ILE A 51 2.98 2.30 6.68
C ILE A 51 1.84 1.96 5.71
N VAL A 52 2.01 2.35 4.45
CA VAL A 52 1.07 2.04 3.37
C VAL A 52 1.77 1.07 2.44
N ILE A 53 1.16 -0.09 2.19
CA ILE A 53 1.80 -1.16 1.42
C ILE A 53 0.89 -1.61 0.29
N GLY A 54 1.42 -1.67 -0.92
CA GLY A 54 0.67 -2.15 -2.07
C GLY A 54 1.50 -2.86 -3.11
N GLY A 55 0.83 -3.70 -3.88
CA GLY A 55 1.46 -4.43 -4.96
C GLY A 55 0.44 -4.92 -5.99
N PRO A 56 0.92 -5.43 -7.12
CA PRO A 56 0.05 -6.01 -8.12
C PRO A 56 -0.49 -7.35 -7.64
N THR A 57 -1.71 -7.69 -8.07
CA THR A 57 -2.27 -9.02 -7.83
C THR A 57 -1.73 -9.98 -8.89
N HIS A 58 -0.97 -10.97 -8.44
CA HIS A 58 -0.41 -12.03 -9.26
C HIS A 58 -1.01 -13.37 -8.83
N ARG A 59 -1.55 -14.12 -9.77
CA ARG A 59 -2.12 -15.45 -9.48
C ARG A 59 -3.05 -15.41 -8.25
N ARG A 60 -3.93 -14.43 -8.20
CA ARG A 60 -4.91 -14.18 -7.13
C ARG A 60 -4.32 -13.71 -5.79
N GLY A 61 -3.04 -13.44 -5.72
CA GLY A 61 -2.41 -13.05 -4.47
C GLY A 61 -1.23 -12.12 -4.65
N LEU A 62 -0.33 -12.12 -3.68
CA LEU A 62 0.85 -11.28 -3.66
C LEU A 62 1.86 -11.69 -4.72
N SER A 63 2.57 -10.70 -5.27
CA SER A 63 3.78 -10.95 -6.05
C SER A 63 4.86 -11.58 -5.17
N GLU A 64 5.86 -12.20 -5.77
CA GLU A 64 6.98 -12.78 -5.03
C GLU A 64 7.72 -11.73 -4.20
N THR A 65 7.92 -10.52 -4.77
CA THR A 65 8.53 -9.41 -4.04
C THR A 65 7.76 -9.08 -2.77
N MET A 66 6.43 -9.02 -2.86
CA MET A 66 5.60 -8.68 -1.70
C MET A 66 5.54 -9.83 -0.69
N LYS A 67 5.58 -11.07 -1.14
CA LYS A 67 5.70 -12.22 -0.23
C LYS A 67 6.98 -12.15 0.59
N THR A 68 8.10 -11.86 -0.07
CA THR A 68 9.40 -11.71 0.59
C THR A 68 9.38 -10.55 1.58
N PHE A 69 8.90 -9.39 1.15
CA PHE A 69 8.84 -8.20 1.99
C PHE A 69 7.98 -8.43 3.24
N THR A 70 6.78 -8.97 3.06
CA THR A 70 5.86 -9.19 4.19
C THR A 70 6.35 -10.25 5.17
N LYS A 71 7.16 -11.20 4.71
CA LYS A 71 7.85 -12.14 5.60
C LYS A 71 8.83 -11.44 6.53
N GLN A 72 9.58 -10.47 5.99
CA GLN A 72 10.57 -9.73 6.78
C GLN A 72 9.92 -8.93 7.93
N LEU A 73 8.65 -8.57 7.79
CA LEU A 73 7.92 -7.84 8.84
C LEU A 73 7.80 -8.62 10.15
N ARG A 74 7.86 -9.96 10.09
CA ARG A 74 7.80 -10.81 11.29
C ARG A 74 8.97 -10.57 12.24
N GLU A 75 10.10 -10.11 11.72
CA GLU A 75 11.34 -9.91 12.45
C GLU A 75 11.54 -8.45 12.87
N THR A 76 10.54 -7.60 12.62
CA THR A 76 10.62 -6.16 12.90
C THR A 76 9.55 -5.74 13.90
N ASP A 77 9.86 -4.67 14.64
CA ASP A 77 8.89 -4.09 15.58
C ASP A 77 7.96 -3.12 14.84
N VAL A 78 6.86 -3.66 14.32
CA VAL A 78 5.81 -2.88 13.64
C VAL A 78 4.50 -2.86 14.42
N LYS A 79 4.49 -3.46 15.60
CA LYS A 79 3.29 -3.55 16.44
C LYS A 79 2.69 -2.17 16.71
N ASN A 80 1.39 -2.08 16.55
CA ASN A 80 0.59 -0.85 16.75
C ASN A 80 0.83 0.27 15.74
N LYS A 81 1.70 0.10 14.76
CA LYS A 81 1.82 1.09 13.68
C LYS A 81 0.56 1.08 12.83
N LEU A 82 0.16 2.26 12.36
CA LEU A 82 -0.99 2.41 11.48
C LEU A 82 -0.64 1.83 10.11
N VAL A 83 -1.58 1.11 9.49
CA VAL A 83 -1.33 0.51 8.18
C VAL A 83 -2.56 0.57 7.28
N PHE A 84 -2.31 0.73 5.99
CA PHE A 84 -3.29 0.60 4.92
C PHE A 84 -2.69 -0.22 3.78
N ALA A 85 -3.47 -1.15 3.23
CA ALA A 85 -3.05 -1.99 2.11
C ALA A 85 -3.84 -1.64 0.84
N PHE A 86 -3.18 -1.72 -0.31
CA PHE A 86 -3.82 -1.53 -1.61
C PHE A 86 -3.24 -2.50 -2.63
N ASP A 87 -3.92 -2.64 -3.75
CA ASP A 87 -3.41 -3.43 -4.87
C ASP A 87 -3.85 -2.85 -6.21
N THR A 88 -3.27 -3.40 -7.28
CA THR A 88 -3.81 -3.27 -8.62
C THR A 88 -4.27 -4.66 -9.06
N LYS A 89 -5.40 -4.73 -9.76
CA LYS A 89 -5.99 -6.00 -10.19
C LYS A 89 -6.93 -5.80 -11.38
N TYR A 90 -7.25 -6.90 -12.06
CA TYR A 90 -8.33 -6.89 -13.05
C TYR A 90 -9.69 -6.74 -12.36
N GLU A 91 -10.66 -6.17 -13.09
CA GLU A 91 -12.04 -6.06 -12.63
C GLU A 91 -12.77 -7.40 -12.78
N SER A 92 -12.36 -8.37 -12.00
CA SER A 92 -12.95 -9.70 -12.00
C SER A 92 -13.01 -10.25 -10.59
N ARG A 93 -14.12 -10.88 -10.23
CA ARG A 93 -14.26 -11.56 -8.95
C ARG A 93 -13.24 -12.69 -8.79
N LEU A 94 -12.80 -13.27 -9.92
CA LEU A 94 -11.86 -14.39 -9.92
C LEU A 94 -10.40 -13.94 -9.87
N ALA A 95 -10.14 -12.64 -9.99
CA ALA A 95 -8.77 -12.12 -10.00
C ALA A 95 -8.06 -12.25 -8.64
N GLY A 96 -8.80 -12.36 -7.56
CA GLY A 96 -8.23 -12.31 -6.21
C GLY A 96 -7.81 -10.90 -5.82
N SER A 97 -7.09 -10.76 -4.72
CA SER A 97 -6.62 -9.45 -4.25
C SER A 97 -5.34 -9.58 -3.45
N ALA A 98 -4.27 -8.99 -3.96
CA ALA A 98 -3.02 -8.85 -3.21
C ALA A 98 -3.23 -7.97 -1.97
N GLY A 99 -4.03 -6.92 -2.09
CA GLY A 99 -4.34 -6.02 -0.97
C GLY A 99 -4.95 -6.74 0.22
N LYS A 100 -5.87 -7.66 -0.04
CA LYS A 100 -6.46 -8.50 1.02
C LYS A 100 -5.39 -9.33 1.72
N GLY A 101 -4.51 -9.95 0.94
CA GLY A 101 -3.43 -10.78 1.49
C GLY A 101 -2.42 -9.96 2.29
N ILE A 102 -2.08 -8.77 1.83
CA ILE A 102 -1.20 -7.84 2.55
C ILE A 102 -1.85 -7.45 3.89
N GLU A 103 -3.12 -7.03 3.83
CA GLU A 103 -3.87 -6.63 5.04
C GLU A 103 -3.90 -7.74 6.09
N GLN A 104 -4.13 -8.98 5.68
CA GLN A 104 -4.13 -10.14 6.58
C GLN A 104 -2.76 -10.32 7.26
N ARG A 105 -1.67 -10.14 6.51
CA ARG A 105 -0.32 -10.24 7.06
C ARG A 105 -0.01 -9.11 8.04
N MET A 106 -0.49 -7.90 7.76
CA MET A 106 -0.34 -6.76 8.66
C MET A 106 -1.05 -7.01 9.99
N LYS A 107 -2.27 -7.54 9.94
CA LYS A 107 -3.03 -7.91 11.15
C LYS A 107 -2.29 -8.95 11.98
N LYS A 108 -1.68 -9.95 11.33
CA LYS A 108 -0.88 -10.96 12.02
C LYS A 108 0.33 -10.36 12.74
N ASN A 109 0.87 -9.28 12.21
CA ASN A 109 1.98 -8.55 12.83
C ASN A 109 1.51 -7.48 13.83
N ARG A 110 0.23 -7.53 14.22
CA ARG A 110 -0.38 -6.65 15.23
C ARG A 110 -0.33 -5.17 14.86
N MET A 111 -0.34 -4.87 13.58
CA MET A 111 -0.49 -3.51 13.07
C MET A 111 -1.96 -3.10 13.10
N LYS A 112 -2.21 -1.80 13.16
CA LYS A 112 -3.57 -1.25 13.17
C LYS A 112 -4.01 -0.88 11.76
N VAL A 113 -4.91 -1.66 11.19
CA VAL A 113 -5.51 -1.37 9.88
C VAL A 113 -6.49 -0.21 10.04
N VAL A 114 -6.19 0.93 9.41
CA VAL A 114 -6.97 2.17 9.58
C VAL A 114 -8.16 2.27 8.62
N MET A 115 -8.10 1.58 7.49
CA MET A 115 -9.17 1.48 6.50
C MET A 115 -9.09 0.10 5.86
N PRO A 116 -10.22 -0.47 5.38
CA PRO A 116 -10.16 -1.68 4.55
C PRO A 116 -9.33 -1.44 3.29
N HIS A 117 -8.65 -2.48 2.82
CA HIS A 117 -7.86 -2.38 1.59
C HIS A 117 -8.73 -1.93 0.40
N VAL A 118 -8.11 -1.24 -0.54
CA VAL A 118 -8.77 -0.77 -1.76
C VAL A 118 -7.97 -1.25 -2.97
N SER A 119 -8.69 -1.71 -4.00
CA SER A 119 -8.08 -2.16 -5.24
C SER A 119 -8.19 -1.10 -6.32
N ALA A 120 -7.10 -0.88 -7.04
CA ALA A 120 -7.07 -0.07 -8.25
C ALA A 120 -7.25 -1.00 -9.46
N ILE A 121 -8.17 -0.69 -10.33
CA ILE A 121 -8.47 -1.56 -11.47
C ILE A 121 -7.56 -1.24 -12.66
N VAL A 122 -6.96 -2.28 -13.23
CA VAL A 122 -6.22 -2.19 -14.49
C VAL A 122 -7.05 -2.83 -15.61
N LEU A 123 -7.02 -2.22 -16.79
CA LEU A 123 -7.84 -2.66 -17.93
C LEU A 123 -7.19 -3.78 -18.73
N GLY A 124 -5.91 -4.01 -18.53
CA GLY A 124 -5.15 -5.06 -19.17
C GLY A 124 -3.90 -5.40 -18.39
N ARG A 125 -3.13 -6.39 -18.86
CA ARG A 125 -1.92 -6.85 -18.16
C ARG A 125 -0.92 -5.72 -17.88
N GLU A 126 -0.69 -4.85 -18.86
CA GLU A 126 0.26 -3.73 -18.75
C GLU A 126 -0.42 -2.41 -18.40
N GLY A 127 -1.71 -2.44 -18.18
CA GLY A 127 -2.54 -1.27 -17.93
C GLY A 127 -3.43 -0.95 -19.14
N PRO A 128 -3.94 0.29 -19.23
CA PRO A 128 -3.77 1.35 -18.23
C PRO A 128 -4.64 1.15 -16.99
N LEU A 129 -4.45 1.98 -16.00
CA LEU A 129 -5.38 2.08 -14.88
C LEU A 129 -6.73 2.58 -15.40
N LYS A 130 -7.82 2.11 -14.79
CA LYS A 130 -9.16 2.62 -15.06
C LYS A 130 -9.18 4.13 -14.83
N GLU A 131 -9.86 4.87 -15.71
CA GLU A 131 -9.97 6.32 -15.62
C GLU A 131 -10.48 6.76 -14.24
N GLY A 132 -9.88 7.82 -13.69
CA GLY A 132 -10.25 8.35 -12.38
C GLY A 132 -9.56 7.68 -11.20
N THR A 133 -8.77 6.62 -11.42
CA THR A 133 -8.12 5.88 -10.34
C THR A 133 -7.11 6.73 -9.58
N GLU A 134 -6.26 7.48 -10.27
CA GLU A 134 -5.25 8.31 -9.60
C GLU A 134 -5.90 9.36 -8.70
N GLU A 135 -6.96 10.02 -9.18
CA GLU A 135 -7.71 11.00 -8.38
C GLU A 135 -8.37 10.32 -7.15
N GLN A 136 -8.96 9.15 -7.35
CA GLN A 136 -9.54 8.37 -6.25
C GLN A 136 -8.50 8.09 -5.16
N PHE A 137 -7.32 7.63 -5.55
CA PHE A 137 -6.28 7.27 -4.58
C PHE A 137 -5.62 8.50 -3.94
N LYS A 138 -5.58 9.61 -4.63
CA LYS A 138 -5.18 10.88 -4.01
C LYS A 138 -6.14 11.25 -2.89
N GLN A 139 -7.45 11.10 -3.11
CA GLN A 139 -8.47 11.32 -2.08
C GLN A 139 -8.33 10.34 -0.92
N ILE A 140 -8.02 9.08 -1.20
CA ILE A 140 -7.73 8.08 -0.17
C ILE A 140 -6.53 8.52 0.67
N GLY A 141 -5.48 9.02 0.02
CA GLY A 141 -4.31 9.56 0.72
C GLY A 141 -4.67 10.71 1.66
N THR A 142 -5.52 11.62 1.20
CA THR A 142 -6.06 12.71 2.03
C THR A 142 -6.80 12.16 3.27
N GLU A 143 -7.63 11.14 3.06
CA GLU A 143 -8.39 10.53 4.15
C GLU A 143 -7.48 9.79 5.15
N LEU A 144 -6.49 9.06 4.66
CA LEU A 144 -5.50 8.40 5.51
C LEU A 144 -4.78 9.42 6.41
N ALA A 145 -4.43 10.57 5.84
CA ALA A 145 -3.79 11.64 6.59
C ALA A 145 -4.70 12.19 7.69
N ARG A 146 -5.99 12.37 7.41
CA ARG A 146 -6.96 12.81 8.42
C ARG A 146 -7.07 11.83 9.56
N ILE A 147 -7.14 10.54 9.26
CA ILE A 147 -7.22 9.49 10.27
C ILE A 147 -5.95 9.50 11.12
N ALA A 148 -4.78 9.58 10.49
CA ALA A 148 -3.50 9.55 11.18
C ALA A 148 -3.28 10.76 12.08
N LEU A 149 -3.78 11.94 11.69
CA LEU A 149 -3.62 13.19 12.43
C LEU A 149 -4.73 13.42 13.46
N ALA A 150 -5.76 12.58 13.48
CA ALA A 150 -6.85 12.71 14.45
C ALA A 150 -6.34 12.49 15.87
N PRO A 151 -6.80 13.31 16.85
CA PRO A 151 -6.40 13.17 18.25
C PRO A 151 -6.92 11.88 18.89
#